data_62298c0d81b7dc33d27065c83a260226
#
_entry.id   62298c0d81b7dc33d27065c83a260226
#
_cell.length_a   1.000
_cell.length_b   1.000
_cell.length_c   1.000
_cell.angle_alpha   90.00
_cell.angle_beta   90.00
_cell.angle_gamma   90.00
#
_symmetry.space_group_name_H-M   'P 1'
#
loop_
_entity.id
_entity.type
_entity.pdbx_description
1 polymer ?
#
loop_
_entity_poly.entity_id
_entity_poly.type
_entity_poly.pdbx_seq_one_letter_code
_entity_poly.pdbx_strand_id
1 'polypeptide(L)'
;MKFISWNVNGLRACVGKDFEKSFAELDADFFCLQETKMQQGQLDLNFPGYHSYWNYADKKGYSGTAIYTKHEPLSVTYGIGIDEHDHEGRVITLEMPNFYLVTVYTPNSQDGLRRLDYRMQWEADFMAYLKKLDEKKPVIVCGDLNVAHEEIDLKNPKTNRKNAGFTDEEREKFTTLLNAGFTDTFRYLHPEQVTYSWWSYRFKAREKNAGWRIDYFLVSNRLRDMIEKADIHTEIFGSDHCPVELEVKSEE
;
A
#
# COMPACT_ATOMS: atom_id res chain seq x y z
N MET A 1 11.38 -9.96 -10.67
CA MET A 1 10.08 -10.16 -9.98
C MET A 1 9.32 -8.85 -9.92
N LYS A 2 8.05 -8.85 -10.33
CA LYS A 2 7.23 -7.66 -10.45
C LYS A 2 6.11 -7.63 -9.42
N PHE A 3 5.98 -6.51 -8.71
CA PHE A 3 4.98 -6.26 -7.69
C PHE A 3 4.13 -5.05 -8.07
N ILE A 4 2.84 -5.17 -7.90
CA ILE A 4 1.88 -4.06 -8.05
C ILE A 4 1.10 -3.90 -6.75
N SER A 5 0.84 -2.66 -6.38
CA SER A 5 -0.01 -2.30 -5.24
C SER A 5 -1.03 -1.27 -5.71
N TRP A 6 -2.31 -1.49 -5.38
CA TRP A 6 -3.38 -0.59 -5.79
C TRP A 6 -4.49 -0.50 -4.74
N ASN A 7 -4.71 0.69 -4.24
CA ASN A 7 -5.94 0.97 -3.49
C ASN A 7 -7.08 1.15 -4.50
N VAL A 8 -8.01 0.22 -4.51
CA VAL A 8 -9.10 0.16 -5.53
C VAL A 8 -10.37 0.91 -5.10
N ASN A 9 -10.41 1.40 -3.86
CA ASN A 9 -11.53 2.16 -3.31
C ASN A 9 -12.89 1.49 -3.61
N GLY A 10 -12.97 0.21 -3.25
CA GLY A 10 -14.09 -0.67 -3.58
C GLY A 10 -13.82 -1.49 -4.84
N LEU A 11 -13.46 -2.77 -4.68
CA LEU A 11 -13.09 -3.63 -5.81
C LEU A 11 -14.26 -3.85 -6.77
N ARG A 12 -15.48 -4.02 -6.26
CA ARG A 12 -16.67 -4.20 -7.11
C ARG A 12 -16.90 -3.01 -8.04
N ALA A 13 -16.70 -1.79 -7.55
CA ALA A 13 -16.78 -0.58 -8.38
C ALA A 13 -15.65 -0.52 -9.39
N CYS A 14 -14.43 -0.87 -8.99
CA CYS A 14 -13.24 -0.86 -9.85
C CYS A 14 -13.35 -1.89 -10.97
N VAL A 15 -13.93 -3.08 -10.71
CA VAL A 15 -14.20 -4.10 -11.73
C VAL A 15 -15.11 -3.55 -12.84
N GLY A 16 -16.10 -2.71 -12.50
CA GLY A 16 -16.92 -2.01 -13.48
C GLY A 16 -16.19 -0.93 -14.27
N LYS A 17 -14.92 -0.67 -13.96
CA LYS A 17 -14.08 0.36 -14.58
C LYS A 17 -12.76 -0.21 -15.10
N ASP A 18 -12.83 -1.38 -15.75
CA ASP A 18 -11.71 -2.04 -16.43
C ASP A 18 -10.61 -2.60 -15.52
N PHE A 19 -10.90 -2.96 -14.27
CA PHE A 19 -9.93 -3.59 -13.37
C PHE A 19 -9.26 -4.83 -14.01
N GLU A 20 -10.04 -5.71 -14.61
CA GLU A 20 -9.52 -6.97 -15.18
C GLU A 20 -8.55 -6.70 -16.33
N LYS A 21 -8.82 -5.71 -17.14
CA LYS A 21 -7.93 -5.26 -18.22
C LYS A 21 -6.61 -4.75 -17.67
N SER A 22 -6.66 -3.86 -16.68
CA SER A 22 -5.46 -3.31 -16.04
C SER A 22 -4.65 -4.41 -15.34
N PHE A 23 -5.32 -5.33 -14.66
CA PHE A 23 -4.69 -6.47 -14.01
C PHE A 23 -3.91 -7.33 -15.01
N ALA A 24 -4.52 -7.66 -16.16
CA ALA A 24 -3.90 -8.46 -17.21
C ALA A 24 -2.72 -7.74 -17.85
N GLU A 25 -2.85 -6.46 -18.17
CA GLU A 25 -1.81 -5.65 -18.81
C GLU A 25 -0.59 -5.46 -17.90
N LEU A 26 -0.79 -5.29 -16.60
CA LEU A 26 0.29 -5.13 -15.64
C LEU A 26 1.06 -6.44 -15.41
N ASP A 27 0.42 -7.58 -15.53
CA ASP A 27 1.03 -8.93 -15.50
C ASP A 27 2.06 -9.10 -14.37
N ALA A 28 1.64 -8.85 -13.14
CA ALA A 28 2.53 -8.89 -11.98
C ALA A 28 2.68 -10.30 -11.40
N ASP A 29 3.84 -10.57 -10.78
CA ASP A 29 4.01 -11.75 -9.94
C ASP A 29 3.17 -11.68 -8.68
N PHE A 30 3.09 -10.48 -8.08
CA PHE A 30 2.28 -10.17 -6.90
C PHE A 30 1.45 -8.91 -7.17
N PHE A 31 0.14 -9.01 -6.98
CA PHE A 31 -0.79 -7.89 -7.14
C PHE A 31 -1.54 -7.69 -5.84
N CYS A 32 -1.22 -6.61 -5.13
CA CYS A 32 -1.76 -6.30 -3.81
C CYS A 32 -2.85 -5.24 -3.91
N LEU A 33 -3.96 -5.45 -3.20
CA LEU A 33 -5.11 -4.56 -3.19
C LEU A 33 -5.38 -4.04 -1.78
N GLN A 34 -5.74 -2.77 -1.70
CA GLN A 34 -6.23 -2.16 -0.47
C GLN A 34 -7.61 -1.55 -0.70
N GLU A 35 -8.35 -1.37 0.37
CA GLU A 35 -9.72 -0.86 0.35
C GLU A 35 -10.63 -1.63 -0.61
N THR A 36 -10.62 -2.96 -0.47
CA THR A 36 -11.49 -3.81 -1.30
C THR A 36 -12.96 -3.60 -1.01
N LYS A 37 -13.30 -3.22 0.23
CA LYS A 37 -14.67 -2.98 0.72
C LYS A 37 -15.60 -4.18 0.49
N MET A 38 -15.04 -5.39 0.56
CA MET A 38 -15.72 -6.62 0.26
C MET A 38 -15.90 -7.50 1.48
N GLN A 39 -16.87 -8.42 1.37
CA GLN A 39 -17.04 -9.55 2.25
C GLN A 39 -16.95 -10.84 1.45
N GLN A 40 -16.66 -11.95 2.13
CA GLN A 40 -16.55 -13.25 1.49
C GLN A 40 -17.81 -13.57 0.66
N GLY A 41 -17.60 -14.02 -0.57
CA GLY A 41 -18.66 -14.46 -1.46
C GLY A 41 -19.38 -13.35 -2.23
N GLN A 42 -19.01 -12.08 -2.06
CA GLN A 42 -19.66 -10.97 -2.79
C GLN A 42 -19.20 -10.84 -4.24
N LEU A 43 -17.99 -11.30 -4.56
CA LEU A 43 -17.43 -11.26 -5.90
C LEU A 43 -16.56 -12.49 -6.09
N ASP A 44 -16.78 -13.19 -7.20
CA ASP A 44 -15.93 -14.29 -7.62
C ASP A 44 -15.00 -13.78 -8.72
N LEU A 45 -13.78 -13.44 -8.36
CA LEU A 45 -12.77 -12.89 -9.27
C LEU A 45 -11.51 -13.73 -9.21
N ASN A 46 -11.46 -14.73 -10.09
CA ASN A 46 -10.35 -15.66 -10.22
C ASN A 46 -9.58 -15.38 -11.50
N PHE A 47 -8.24 -15.38 -11.40
CA PHE A 47 -7.35 -15.25 -12.55
C PHE A 47 -6.54 -16.53 -12.72
N PRO A 48 -6.48 -17.11 -13.94
CA PRO A 48 -5.69 -18.33 -14.18
C PRO A 48 -4.22 -18.12 -13.80
N GLY A 49 -3.67 -19.08 -13.05
CA GLY A 49 -2.27 -19.04 -12.60
C GLY A 49 -2.02 -18.22 -11.35
N TYR A 50 -3.05 -17.64 -10.74
CA TYR A 50 -2.94 -16.89 -9.50
C TYR A 50 -3.62 -17.61 -8.34
N HIS A 51 -2.96 -17.56 -7.17
CA HIS A 51 -3.56 -17.80 -5.86
C HIS A 51 -4.03 -16.46 -5.30
N SER A 52 -5.08 -16.44 -4.50
CA SER A 52 -5.56 -15.22 -3.87
C SER A 52 -5.80 -15.39 -2.38
N TYR A 53 -5.51 -14.34 -1.62
CA TYR A 53 -5.65 -14.29 -0.16
C TYR A 53 -6.34 -12.99 0.20
N TRP A 54 -7.37 -13.08 1.07
CA TRP A 54 -8.27 -11.99 1.37
C TRP A 54 -8.36 -11.77 2.88
N ASN A 55 -8.27 -10.52 3.30
CA ASN A 55 -8.53 -10.12 4.68
C ASN A 55 -9.67 -9.11 4.68
N TYR A 56 -10.80 -9.50 5.26
CA TYR A 56 -12.02 -8.69 5.29
C TYR A 56 -12.14 -7.98 6.62
N ALA A 57 -12.65 -6.72 6.59
CA ALA A 57 -13.05 -6.04 7.82
C ALA A 57 -14.33 -6.66 8.39
N ASP A 58 -14.48 -6.60 9.71
CA ASP A 58 -15.74 -7.02 10.36
C ASP A 58 -16.90 -6.13 9.93
N LYS A 59 -16.64 -4.86 9.74
CA LYS A 59 -17.61 -3.90 9.22
C LYS A 59 -17.77 -4.04 7.71
N LYS A 60 -19.01 -4.27 7.26
CA LYS A 60 -19.33 -4.40 5.82
C LYS A 60 -19.06 -3.11 5.05
N GLY A 61 -18.56 -3.26 3.82
CA GLY A 61 -18.32 -2.13 2.92
C GLY A 61 -17.20 -1.20 3.37
N TYR A 62 -16.25 -1.70 4.16
CA TYR A 62 -15.20 -0.92 4.78
C TYR A 62 -13.85 -1.64 4.69
N SER A 63 -12.76 -0.89 4.42
CA SER A 63 -11.39 -1.38 4.45
C SER A 63 -11.19 -2.66 3.63
N GLY A 64 -10.38 -3.61 4.11
CA GLY A 64 -10.10 -4.88 3.45
C GLY A 64 -8.89 -4.84 2.55
N THR A 65 -8.14 -5.94 2.53
CA THR A 65 -6.94 -6.13 1.69
C THR A 65 -7.00 -7.48 0.99
N ALA A 66 -6.26 -7.59 -0.13
CA ALA A 66 -6.13 -8.85 -0.85
C ALA A 66 -4.78 -8.92 -1.55
N ILE A 67 -4.29 -10.13 -1.79
CA ILE A 67 -3.10 -10.38 -2.60
C ILE A 67 -3.43 -11.47 -3.62
N TYR A 68 -3.15 -11.20 -4.90
CA TYR A 68 -3.05 -12.18 -5.96
C TYR A 68 -1.58 -12.48 -6.22
N THR A 69 -1.20 -13.74 -6.28
CA THR A 69 0.19 -14.16 -6.50
C THR A 69 0.30 -15.33 -7.45
N LYS A 70 1.27 -15.27 -8.37
CA LYS A 70 1.65 -16.43 -9.22
C LYS A 70 2.46 -17.47 -8.44
N HIS A 71 2.98 -17.12 -7.28
CA HIS A 71 3.88 -17.95 -6.48
C HIS A 71 3.19 -18.37 -5.19
N GLU A 72 3.15 -19.66 -4.91
CA GLU A 72 2.56 -20.16 -3.67
C GLU A 72 3.45 -19.79 -2.48
N PRO A 73 2.92 -19.08 -1.46
CA PRO A 73 3.69 -18.74 -0.28
C PRO A 73 3.91 -19.94 0.64
N LEU A 74 4.96 -19.86 1.46
CA LEU A 74 5.22 -20.84 2.52
C LEU A 74 4.16 -20.73 3.62
N SER A 75 3.73 -19.52 3.92
CA SER A 75 2.67 -19.24 4.90
C SER A 75 1.98 -17.92 4.60
N VAL A 76 0.79 -17.74 5.14
CA VAL A 76 0.00 -16.51 5.05
C VAL A 76 -0.44 -16.12 6.45
N THR A 77 -0.24 -14.87 6.82
CA THR A 77 -0.67 -14.30 8.11
C THR A 77 -1.60 -13.12 7.85
N TYR A 78 -2.70 -13.07 8.60
CA TYR A 78 -3.68 -11.98 8.53
C TYR A 78 -3.60 -11.14 9.80
N GLY A 79 -3.45 -9.81 9.63
CA GLY A 79 -3.26 -8.91 10.75
C GLY A 79 -1.81 -8.88 11.26
N ILE A 80 -1.61 -8.23 12.41
CA ILE A 80 -0.30 -8.09 13.07
C ILE A 80 -0.22 -8.76 14.43
N GLY A 81 -1.25 -9.53 14.80
CA GLY A 81 -1.28 -10.27 16.06
C GLY A 81 -1.71 -9.44 17.27
N ILE A 82 -2.34 -8.30 17.05
CA ILE A 82 -2.88 -7.41 18.08
C ILE A 82 -4.37 -7.23 17.83
N ASP A 83 -5.19 -7.72 18.75
CA ASP A 83 -6.64 -7.78 18.59
C ASP A 83 -7.26 -6.41 18.26
N GLU A 84 -6.81 -5.35 18.93
CA GLU A 84 -7.28 -3.98 18.69
C GLU A 84 -7.14 -3.53 17.23
N HIS A 85 -6.14 -4.05 16.51
CA HIS A 85 -5.82 -3.69 15.13
C HIS A 85 -6.36 -4.66 14.08
N ASP A 86 -6.74 -5.88 14.47
CA ASP A 86 -6.91 -6.98 13.52
C ASP A 86 -8.37 -7.23 13.10
N HIS A 87 -9.27 -6.25 13.30
CA HIS A 87 -10.69 -6.34 12.92
C HIS A 87 -11.07 -5.56 11.66
N GLU A 88 -10.12 -4.83 11.08
CA GLU A 88 -10.41 -3.96 9.93
C GLU A 88 -9.82 -4.47 8.61
N GLY A 89 -9.28 -5.70 8.57
CA GLY A 89 -8.76 -6.32 7.34
C GLY A 89 -7.61 -5.56 6.69
N ARG A 90 -6.69 -5.00 7.48
CA ARG A 90 -5.70 -4.04 7.01
C ARG A 90 -4.38 -4.64 6.54
N VAL A 91 -4.02 -5.83 6.99
CA VAL A 91 -2.68 -6.38 6.75
C VAL A 91 -2.77 -7.85 6.35
N ILE A 92 -2.05 -8.20 5.27
CA ILE A 92 -1.75 -9.58 4.88
C ILE A 92 -0.23 -9.71 4.73
N THR A 93 0.35 -10.74 5.30
CA THR A 93 1.75 -11.09 5.15
C THR A 93 1.88 -12.43 4.45
N LEU A 94 2.61 -12.47 3.33
CA LEU A 94 3.05 -13.69 2.68
C LEU A 94 4.49 -13.98 3.08
N GLU A 95 4.77 -15.17 3.58
CA GLU A 95 6.15 -15.65 3.73
C GLU A 95 6.57 -16.34 2.44
N MET A 96 7.57 -15.79 1.77
CA MET A 96 8.20 -16.38 0.60
C MET A 96 9.55 -16.98 1.01
N PRO A 97 10.19 -17.83 0.17
CA PRO A 97 11.46 -18.43 0.56
C PRO A 97 12.53 -17.42 0.99
N ASN A 98 12.65 -16.29 0.31
CA ASN A 98 13.73 -15.32 0.50
C ASN A 98 13.30 -13.95 1.02
N PHE A 99 12.00 -13.72 1.21
CA PHE A 99 11.48 -12.44 1.71
C PHE A 99 10.06 -12.61 2.29
N TYR A 100 9.61 -11.59 3.02
CA TYR A 100 8.19 -11.41 3.35
C TYR A 100 7.60 -10.32 2.47
N LEU A 101 6.39 -10.54 1.98
CA LEU A 101 5.58 -9.50 1.35
C LEU A 101 4.45 -9.10 2.29
N VAL A 102 4.40 -7.83 2.67
CA VAL A 102 3.35 -7.28 3.52
C VAL A 102 2.57 -6.25 2.71
N THR A 103 1.27 -6.46 2.54
CA THR A 103 0.37 -5.42 2.05
C THR A 103 -0.37 -4.77 3.21
N VAL A 104 -0.57 -3.48 3.17
CA VAL A 104 -1.18 -2.74 4.26
C VAL A 104 -2.09 -1.62 3.75
N TYR A 105 -3.22 -1.46 4.43
CA TYR A 105 -4.06 -0.28 4.34
C TYR A 105 -4.05 0.42 5.69
N THR A 106 -3.22 1.47 5.79
CA THR A 106 -3.02 2.23 7.02
C THR A 106 -4.30 2.97 7.41
N PRO A 107 -4.69 2.99 8.71
CA PRO A 107 -5.84 3.77 9.15
C PRO A 107 -5.69 5.25 8.80
N ASN A 108 -6.73 5.83 8.20
CA ASN A 108 -6.80 7.27 7.98
C ASN A 108 -7.04 8.00 9.30
N SER A 109 -6.35 9.11 9.53
CA SER A 109 -6.55 9.93 10.74
C SER A 109 -7.88 10.67 10.75
N GLN A 110 -8.56 10.75 9.61
CA GLN A 110 -9.89 11.32 9.37
C GLN A 110 -9.98 12.84 9.57
N ASP A 111 -11.06 13.42 9.09
CA ASP A 111 -11.36 14.84 9.24
C ASP A 111 -11.38 15.25 10.72
N GLY A 112 -10.76 16.39 11.02
CA GLY A 112 -10.60 16.86 12.38
C GLY A 112 -9.63 16.04 13.21
N LEU A 113 -8.85 15.15 12.54
CA LEU A 113 -7.85 14.27 13.17
C LEU A 113 -8.45 13.38 14.27
N ARG A 114 -9.72 12.99 14.10
CA ARG A 114 -10.48 12.21 15.11
C ARG A 114 -9.80 10.89 15.46
N ARG A 115 -9.03 10.32 14.53
CA ARG A 115 -8.40 9.02 14.69
C ARG A 115 -6.87 9.11 14.76
N LEU A 116 -6.31 10.31 14.92
CA LEU A 116 -4.86 10.49 14.92
C LEU A 116 -4.17 9.74 16.06
N ASP A 117 -4.70 9.82 17.27
CA ASP A 117 -4.11 9.14 18.43
C ASP A 117 -4.08 7.62 18.24
N TYR A 118 -5.18 7.05 17.75
CA TYR A 118 -5.23 5.62 17.38
C TYR A 118 -4.18 5.28 16.32
N ARG A 119 -4.08 6.10 15.29
CA ARG A 119 -3.12 5.89 14.21
C ARG A 119 -1.68 5.94 14.71
N MET A 120 -1.35 6.81 15.64
CA MET A 120 0.01 6.87 16.19
C MET A 120 0.39 5.57 16.91
N GLN A 121 -0.53 4.99 17.66
CA GLN A 121 -0.32 3.67 18.28
C GLN A 121 -0.23 2.57 17.22
N TRP A 122 -1.10 2.59 16.22
CA TRP A 122 -1.10 1.65 15.11
C TRP A 122 0.24 1.68 14.37
N GLU A 123 0.76 2.88 14.07
CA GLU A 123 2.05 3.04 13.39
C GLU A 123 3.22 2.45 14.20
N ALA A 124 3.24 2.68 15.51
CA ALA A 124 4.27 2.11 16.39
C ALA A 124 4.20 0.57 16.41
N ASP A 125 3.01 0.01 16.52
CA ASP A 125 2.80 -1.44 16.55
C ASP A 125 3.10 -2.09 15.19
N PHE A 126 2.73 -1.44 14.10
CA PHE A 126 3.04 -1.92 12.75
C PHE A 126 4.54 -1.92 12.48
N MET A 127 5.26 -0.86 12.86
CA MET A 127 6.70 -0.80 12.75
C MET A 127 7.39 -1.92 13.55
N ALA A 128 6.94 -2.16 14.76
CA ALA A 128 7.46 -3.27 15.59
C ALA A 128 7.24 -4.61 14.91
N TYR A 129 6.07 -4.82 14.30
CA TYR A 129 5.75 -6.02 13.53
C TYR A 129 6.70 -6.21 12.34
N LEU A 130 6.92 -5.15 11.55
CA LEU A 130 7.84 -5.20 10.40
C LEU A 130 9.28 -5.48 10.81
N LYS A 131 9.75 -4.87 11.89
CA LYS A 131 11.10 -5.10 12.41
C LYS A 131 11.31 -6.55 12.82
N LYS A 132 10.30 -7.16 13.41
CA LYS A 132 10.33 -8.58 13.82
C LYS A 132 10.44 -9.51 12.61
N LEU A 133 9.69 -9.23 11.55
CA LEU A 133 9.82 -9.97 10.29
C LEU A 133 11.21 -9.79 9.69
N ASP A 134 11.72 -8.56 9.69
CA ASP A 134 13.02 -8.21 9.09
C ASP A 134 14.21 -8.91 9.77
N GLU A 135 14.07 -9.28 11.04
CA GLU A 135 15.07 -10.10 11.74
C GLU A 135 15.25 -11.49 11.11
N LYS A 136 14.22 -12.01 10.46
CA LYS A 136 14.23 -13.37 9.87
C LYS A 136 14.55 -13.35 8.38
N LYS A 137 13.90 -12.49 7.61
CA LYS A 137 14.04 -12.33 6.16
C LYS A 137 13.83 -10.88 5.77
N PRO A 138 14.41 -10.42 4.64
CA PRO A 138 14.08 -9.10 4.11
C PRO A 138 12.57 -8.93 3.90
N VAL A 139 12.08 -7.71 4.09
CA VAL A 139 10.67 -7.39 3.98
C VAL A 139 10.43 -6.42 2.82
N ILE A 140 9.41 -6.72 2.02
CA ILE A 140 8.83 -5.81 1.03
C ILE A 140 7.46 -5.41 1.55
N VAL A 141 7.25 -4.10 1.77
CA VAL A 141 5.98 -3.55 2.27
C VAL A 141 5.35 -2.72 1.19
N CYS A 142 4.07 -2.91 0.93
CA CYS A 142 3.35 -2.07 0.00
C CYS A 142 1.97 -1.72 0.49
N GLY A 143 1.45 -0.64 -0.01
CA GLY A 143 0.07 -0.27 0.19
C GLY A 143 -0.15 1.23 0.34
N ASP A 144 -1.35 1.55 0.76
CA ASP A 144 -1.76 2.90 1.09
C ASP A 144 -1.32 3.21 2.52
N LEU A 145 -0.30 4.04 2.66
CA LEU A 145 0.24 4.43 3.97
C LEU A 145 -0.42 5.71 4.51
N ASN A 146 -1.38 6.26 3.76
CA ASN A 146 -2.16 7.44 4.18
C ASN A 146 -1.29 8.61 4.68
N VAL A 147 -0.12 8.80 4.09
CA VAL A 147 0.78 9.89 4.40
C VAL A 147 1.60 10.29 3.17
N ALA A 148 1.69 11.59 2.90
CA ALA A 148 2.69 12.16 2.03
C ALA A 148 3.92 12.49 2.91
N HIS A 149 5.07 11.89 2.59
CA HIS A 149 6.24 12.00 3.49
C HIS A 149 6.82 13.41 3.53
N GLU A 150 7.15 13.96 2.36
CA GLU A 150 7.81 15.25 2.24
C GLU A 150 6.97 16.24 1.42
N GLU A 151 7.38 17.51 1.38
CA GLU A 151 6.67 18.53 0.63
C GLU A 151 6.58 18.23 -0.87
N ILE A 152 7.56 17.52 -1.43
CA ILE A 152 7.55 17.06 -2.82
C ILE A 152 6.41 16.07 -3.11
N ASP A 153 5.88 15.42 -2.07
CA ASP A 153 4.91 14.32 -2.20
C ASP A 153 3.45 14.78 -2.26
N LEU A 154 3.18 16.08 -2.24
CA LEU A 154 1.83 16.60 -2.46
C LEU A 154 1.86 17.99 -3.09
N LYS A 155 0.79 18.33 -3.80
CA LYS A 155 0.69 19.58 -4.54
C LYS A 155 0.64 20.82 -3.64
N ASN A 156 -0.05 20.74 -2.50
CA ASN A 156 -0.31 21.88 -1.63
C ASN A 156 0.16 21.63 -0.18
N PRO A 157 1.48 21.55 0.07
CA PRO A 157 1.98 21.19 1.39
C PRO A 157 1.63 22.22 2.49
N LYS A 158 1.69 23.51 2.17
CA LYS A 158 1.47 24.57 3.19
C LYS A 158 0.07 24.54 3.78
N THR A 159 -0.95 24.32 2.96
CA THR A 159 -2.36 24.31 3.40
C THR A 159 -2.77 23.00 4.06
N ASN A 160 -1.96 21.95 3.95
CA ASN A 160 -2.28 20.62 4.45
C ASN A 160 -1.48 20.18 5.69
N ARG A 161 -0.66 21.04 6.27
CA ARG A 161 0.20 20.69 7.42
C ARG A 161 -0.55 20.21 8.66
N LYS A 162 -1.82 20.54 8.79
CA LYS A 162 -2.67 20.13 9.92
C LYS A 162 -3.82 19.22 9.48
N ASN A 163 -3.78 18.73 8.26
CA ASN A 163 -4.79 17.83 7.71
C ASN A 163 -4.30 16.39 7.71
N ALA A 164 -5.23 15.45 7.81
CA ALA A 164 -4.94 14.02 7.73
C ALA A 164 -4.12 13.71 6.45
N GLY A 165 -3.05 12.95 6.61
CA GLY A 165 -2.12 12.57 5.55
C GLY A 165 -0.88 13.46 5.45
N PHE A 166 -0.83 14.62 6.12
CA PHE A 166 0.36 15.48 6.11
C PHE A 166 0.63 16.18 7.43
N THR A 167 0.13 15.65 8.54
CA THR A 167 0.46 16.15 9.88
C THR A 167 1.93 15.86 10.20
N ASP A 168 2.51 16.67 11.05
CA ASP A 168 3.90 16.46 11.51
C ASP A 168 4.04 15.06 12.17
N GLU A 169 3.04 14.64 12.93
CA GLU A 169 3.02 13.35 13.63
C GLU A 169 3.04 12.17 12.64
N GLU A 170 2.23 12.22 11.59
CA GLU A 170 2.18 11.18 10.56
C GLU A 170 3.49 11.11 9.77
N ARG A 171 4.02 12.25 9.38
CA ARG A 171 5.29 12.36 8.65
C ARG A 171 6.47 11.87 9.49
N GLU A 172 6.49 12.19 10.77
CA GLU A 172 7.53 11.73 11.71
C GLU A 172 7.48 10.20 11.87
N LYS A 173 6.31 9.61 11.96
CA LYS A 173 6.16 8.14 12.00
C LYS A 173 6.71 7.47 10.75
N PHE A 174 6.50 8.07 9.59
CA PHE A 174 7.08 7.56 8.33
C PHE A 174 8.60 7.65 8.35
N THR A 175 9.15 8.77 8.77
CA THR A 175 10.61 8.96 8.94
C THR A 175 11.19 7.93 9.91
N THR A 176 10.53 7.71 11.04
CA THR A 176 10.94 6.70 12.03
C THR A 176 10.94 5.30 11.43
N LEU A 177 9.93 4.97 10.63
CA LEU A 177 9.86 3.68 9.93
C LEU A 177 11.04 3.52 8.96
N LEU A 178 11.35 4.52 8.16
CA LEU A 178 12.52 4.45 7.26
C LEU A 178 13.82 4.31 8.06
N ASN A 179 13.98 5.05 9.15
CA ASN A 179 15.16 4.96 10.00
C ASN A 179 15.29 3.62 10.74
N ALA A 180 14.20 2.85 10.80
CA ALA A 180 14.22 1.50 11.36
C ALA A 180 14.81 0.44 10.40
N GLY A 181 15.21 0.86 9.19
CA GLY A 181 15.89 -0.03 8.23
C GLY A 181 15.16 -0.25 6.92
N PHE A 182 14.32 0.68 6.49
CA PHE A 182 13.54 0.59 5.25
C PHE A 182 13.87 1.71 4.28
N THR A 183 13.71 1.41 2.99
CA THR A 183 13.93 2.35 1.89
C THR A 183 12.62 2.59 1.15
N ASP A 184 12.27 3.86 0.92
CA ASP A 184 11.21 4.29 0.00
C ASP A 184 11.74 4.11 -1.43
N THR A 185 11.28 3.08 -2.12
CA THR A 185 11.86 2.65 -3.39
C THR A 185 11.71 3.67 -4.50
N PHE A 186 10.55 4.32 -4.58
CA PHE A 186 10.32 5.34 -5.60
C PHE A 186 11.24 6.54 -5.38
N ARG A 187 11.30 7.04 -4.17
CA ARG A 187 12.15 8.20 -3.86
C ARG A 187 13.64 7.89 -3.96
N TYR A 188 14.03 6.66 -3.67
CA TYR A 188 15.41 6.20 -3.84
C TYR A 188 15.86 6.25 -5.30
N LEU A 189 15.03 5.76 -6.23
CA LEU A 189 15.36 5.79 -7.67
C LEU A 189 15.11 7.16 -8.31
N HIS A 190 14.17 7.94 -7.78
CA HIS A 190 13.70 9.20 -8.35
C HIS A 190 13.70 10.32 -7.29
N PRO A 191 14.90 10.78 -6.84
CA PRO A 191 15.01 11.68 -5.68
C PRO A 191 14.27 13.01 -5.82
N GLU A 192 14.05 13.48 -7.06
CA GLU A 192 13.47 14.80 -7.33
C GLU A 192 12.20 14.77 -8.19
N GLN A 193 11.71 13.57 -8.53
CA GLN A 193 10.54 13.44 -9.40
C GLN A 193 9.24 13.71 -8.63
N VAL A 194 8.44 14.62 -9.16
CA VAL A 194 7.11 14.93 -8.64
C VAL A 194 6.09 14.05 -9.34
N THR A 195 5.57 13.07 -8.63
CA THR A 195 4.54 12.15 -9.13
C THR A 195 3.63 11.76 -7.98
N TYR A 196 2.33 11.76 -8.22
CA TYR A 196 1.33 11.47 -7.20
C TYR A 196 0.65 10.13 -7.49
N SER A 197 0.06 9.52 -6.45
CA SER A 197 -0.65 8.24 -6.54
C SER A 197 -2.13 8.35 -6.19
N TRP A 198 -2.56 9.48 -5.64
CA TRP A 198 -3.93 9.72 -5.21
C TRP A 198 -4.34 11.16 -5.51
N TRP A 199 -5.61 11.34 -5.92
CA TRP A 199 -6.25 12.64 -6.14
C TRP A 199 -7.67 12.57 -5.61
N SER A 200 -8.10 13.59 -4.88
CA SER A 200 -9.49 13.69 -4.47
C SER A 200 -10.43 13.66 -5.69
N TYR A 201 -11.61 13.07 -5.54
CA TYR A 201 -12.65 13.20 -6.56
C TYR A 201 -13.24 14.61 -6.66
N ARG A 202 -12.99 15.46 -5.66
CA ARG A 202 -13.50 16.83 -5.60
C ARG A 202 -12.64 17.76 -6.44
N PHE A 203 -13.28 18.81 -6.95
CA PHE A 203 -12.63 19.96 -7.61
C PHE A 203 -11.75 19.60 -8.81
N LYS A 204 -12.06 18.50 -9.49
CA LYS A 204 -11.27 18.03 -10.65
C LYS A 204 -9.77 17.90 -10.31
N ALA A 205 -9.46 17.39 -9.12
CA ALA A 205 -8.08 17.35 -8.60
C ALA A 205 -7.14 16.56 -9.51
N ARG A 206 -7.60 15.44 -10.09
CA ARG A 206 -6.76 14.64 -11.00
C ARG A 206 -6.46 15.34 -12.30
N GLU A 207 -7.46 16.01 -12.91
CA GLU A 207 -7.26 16.84 -14.10
C GLU A 207 -6.21 17.93 -13.86
N LYS A 208 -6.27 18.58 -12.70
CA LYS A 208 -5.34 19.64 -12.29
C LYS A 208 -4.02 19.11 -11.75
N ASN A 209 -3.91 17.80 -11.61
CA ASN A 209 -2.80 17.13 -10.94
C ASN A 209 -2.54 17.66 -9.51
N ALA A 210 -3.60 17.98 -8.78
CA ALA A 210 -3.53 18.38 -7.38
C ALA A 210 -3.58 17.11 -6.50
N GLY A 211 -2.51 16.35 -6.53
CA GLY A 211 -2.43 15.02 -5.96
C GLY A 211 -1.49 14.89 -4.79
N TRP A 212 -1.43 13.67 -4.26
CA TRP A 212 -0.59 13.25 -3.15
C TRP A 212 0.04 11.91 -3.48
N ARG A 213 1.30 11.70 -3.10
CA ARG A 213 1.92 10.39 -3.12
C ARG A 213 1.76 9.76 -1.73
N ILE A 214 0.84 8.83 -1.63
CA ILE A 214 0.50 8.15 -0.36
C ILE A 214 0.55 6.63 -0.47
N ASP A 215 0.78 6.10 -1.66
CA ASP A 215 0.95 4.67 -1.94
C ASP A 215 2.43 4.39 -2.19
N TYR A 216 2.96 3.35 -1.52
CA TYR A 216 4.39 3.11 -1.47
C TYR A 216 4.75 1.64 -1.66
N PHE A 217 5.98 1.41 -2.15
CA PHE A 217 6.74 0.21 -1.88
C PHE A 217 7.96 0.56 -1.02
N LEU A 218 8.04 -0.01 0.16
CA LEU A 218 9.21 0.07 1.02
C LEU A 218 9.89 -1.29 1.04
N VAL A 219 11.22 -1.31 1.06
CA VAL A 219 11.99 -2.55 1.17
C VAL A 219 13.01 -2.45 2.30
N SER A 220 13.32 -3.57 2.93
CA SER A 220 14.48 -3.65 3.84
C SER A 220 15.71 -3.10 3.15
N ASN A 221 16.54 -2.33 3.86
CA ASN A 221 17.71 -1.66 3.26
C ASN A 221 18.67 -2.63 2.55
N ARG A 222 18.76 -3.89 3.01
CA ARG A 222 19.60 -4.90 2.36
C ARG A 222 19.08 -5.36 1.01
N LEU A 223 17.86 -5.01 0.62
CA LEU A 223 17.31 -5.24 -0.73
C LEU A 223 17.51 -4.03 -1.66
N ARG A 224 18.09 -2.94 -1.17
CA ARG A 224 18.23 -1.69 -1.94
C ARG A 224 18.89 -1.89 -3.29
N ASP A 225 19.97 -2.67 -3.34
CA ASP A 225 20.71 -2.93 -4.57
C ASP A 225 19.99 -3.88 -5.53
N MET A 226 18.92 -4.52 -5.08
CA MET A 226 18.07 -5.40 -5.88
C MET A 226 16.93 -4.65 -6.59
N ILE A 227 16.71 -3.38 -6.31
CA ILE A 227 15.66 -2.59 -6.92
C ILE A 227 16.03 -2.28 -8.37
N GLU A 228 15.20 -2.73 -9.32
CA GLU A 228 15.36 -2.45 -10.74
C GLU A 228 14.45 -1.33 -11.23
N LYS A 229 13.22 -1.26 -10.70
CA LYS A 229 12.21 -0.30 -11.14
C LYS A 229 11.28 0.06 -9.98
N ALA A 230 10.95 1.33 -9.88
CA ALA A 230 9.88 1.83 -9.04
C ALA A 230 9.10 2.85 -9.85
N ASP A 231 7.80 2.62 -10.04
CA ASP A 231 6.95 3.43 -10.93
C ASP A 231 5.59 3.70 -10.31
N ILE A 232 4.92 4.70 -10.84
CA ILE A 232 3.57 5.10 -10.46
C ILE A 232 2.76 5.24 -11.76
N HIS A 233 1.74 4.40 -11.94
CA HIS A 233 0.96 4.31 -13.17
C HIS A 233 -0.18 5.33 -13.19
N THR A 234 0.15 6.61 -13.31
CA THR A 234 -0.81 7.71 -13.29
C THR A 234 -1.83 7.68 -14.41
N GLU A 235 -1.55 6.95 -15.50
CA GLU A 235 -2.42 6.76 -16.67
C GLU A 235 -3.53 5.73 -16.43
N ILE A 236 -3.48 4.95 -15.36
CA ILE A 236 -4.48 3.93 -15.06
C ILE A 236 -5.58 4.52 -14.17
N PHE A 237 -6.81 4.38 -14.63
CA PHE A 237 -8.02 4.86 -13.96
C PHE A 237 -8.82 3.69 -13.37
N GLY A 238 -9.87 4.00 -12.63
CA GLY A 238 -10.77 3.01 -12.00
C GLY A 238 -10.90 3.18 -10.50
N SER A 239 -10.02 3.98 -9.90
CA SER A 239 -10.02 4.36 -8.49
C SER A 239 -9.57 5.81 -8.37
N ASP A 240 -9.69 6.41 -7.20
CA ASP A 240 -9.06 7.71 -6.87
C ASP A 240 -7.56 7.58 -6.60
N HIS A 241 -7.06 6.35 -6.44
CA HIS A 241 -5.65 6.01 -6.50
C HIS A 241 -5.28 5.40 -7.85
N CYS A 242 -4.00 5.46 -8.22
CA CYS A 242 -3.45 4.68 -9.31
C CYS A 242 -2.54 3.57 -8.78
N PRO A 243 -2.26 2.52 -9.59
CA PRO A 243 -1.34 1.48 -9.17
C PRO A 243 0.09 1.99 -9.03
N VAL A 244 0.83 1.43 -8.06
CA VAL A 244 2.28 1.63 -7.93
C VAL A 244 3.00 0.30 -8.16
N GLU A 245 4.22 0.37 -8.65
CA GLU A 245 5.01 -0.79 -9.08
C GLU A 245 6.38 -0.82 -8.44
N LEU A 246 6.82 -2.03 -8.13
CA LEU A 246 8.21 -2.35 -7.79
C LEU A 246 8.67 -3.54 -8.62
N GLU A 247 9.85 -3.45 -9.23
CA GLU A 247 10.55 -4.62 -9.78
C GLU A 247 11.86 -4.81 -9.05
N VAL A 248 12.09 -6.03 -8.59
CA VAL A 248 13.35 -6.44 -7.96
C VAL A 248 13.99 -7.57 -8.75
N LYS A 249 15.34 -7.64 -8.71
CA LYS A 249 16.08 -8.74 -9.29
C LYS A 249 15.64 -10.05 -8.66
N SER A 250 15.41 -11.06 -9.48
CA SER A 250 15.22 -12.43 -9.00
C SER A 250 16.58 -12.99 -8.62
N GLU A 251 16.70 -13.63 -7.47
CA GLU A 251 17.86 -14.48 -7.17
C GLU A 251 17.77 -15.69 -8.09
N GLU A 252 18.84 -15.93 -8.87
CA GLU A 252 19.00 -17.13 -9.69
C GLU A 252 19.24 -18.35 -8.80
#